data_eabc226601155119f8efe6f13ee599ce
#
_entry.id   eabc226601155119f8efe6f13ee599ce
#
_cell.length_a   1.000
_cell.length_b   1.000
_cell.length_c   1.000
_cell.angle_alpha   90.00
_cell.angle_beta   90.00
_cell.angle_gamma   90.00
#
_symmetry.space_group_name_H-M   'P 1'
#
loop_
_entity.id
_entity.type
_entity.pdbx_description
1 polymer ?
#
loop_
_entity_poly.entity_id
_entity_poly.type
_entity_poly.pdbx_seq_one_letter_code
_entity_poly.pdbx_strand_id
1 'polypeptide(L)'
;MDINDVKNICVVGAGNMGHQIATLCAIHGFKTTCTDISEEMLKKAEAFVDKYLPGRVEKGKLTAEQAEQARKNIRFTSSLEDAAKEADYVIEAAIEVLDIKRKVFADLDKFAPPHAILATNSSAIVSSRIADATQRPEKVLNLHF
;
A
#
# COMPACT_ATOMS: atom_id res chain seq x y z
N MET A 1 -2.76 -17.60 -7.82
CA MET A 1 -1.68 -17.03 -6.97
C MET A 1 -1.87 -17.56 -5.56
N ASP A 2 -0.86 -18.18 -5.02
CA ASP A 2 -0.83 -18.61 -3.62
C ASP A 2 -0.39 -17.44 -2.73
N ILE A 3 -0.75 -17.46 -1.44
CA ILE A 3 -0.34 -16.40 -0.49
C ILE A 3 1.19 -16.26 -0.42
N ASN A 4 1.90 -17.37 -0.61
CA ASN A 4 3.36 -17.39 -0.58
C ASN A 4 4.01 -16.74 -1.81
N ASP A 5 3.23 -16.48 -2.86
CA ASP A 5 3.69 -15.80 -4.08
C ASP A 5 3.69 -14.28 -3.91
N VAL A 6 2.97 -13.76 -2.92
CA VAL A 6 2.91 -12.31 -2.64
C VAL A 6 4.24 -11.85 -2.07
N LYS A 7 4.96 -11.03 -2.81
CA LYS A 7 6.27 -10.46 -2.42
C LYS A 7 6.27 -8.93 -2.43
N ASN A 8 5.53 -8.35 -3.37
CA ASN A 8 5.53 -6.92 -3.62
C ASN A 8 4.15 -6.33 -3.32
N ILE A 9 4.12 -5.36 -2.41
CA ILE A 9 2.89 -4.67 -2.02
C ILE A 9 2.99 -3.20 -2.42
N CYS A 10 1.91 -2.71 -3.04
CA CYS A 10 1.72 -1.28 -3.30
C CYS A 10 0.66 -0.75 -2.34
N VAL A 11 0.96 0.33 -1.63
CA VAL A 11 0.00 1.03 -0.78
C VAL A 11 -0.29 2.40 -1.42
N VAL A 12 -1.53 2.64 -1.76
CA VAL A 12 -2.00 3.88 -2.38
C VAL A 12 -2.60 4.79 -1.32
N GLY A 13 -1.99 5.94 -1.13
CA GLY A 13 -2.30 6.87 -0.05
C GLY A 13 -1.27 6.80 1.07
N ALA A 14 -0.68 7.93 1.41
CA ALA A 14 0.34 8.06 2.46
C ALA A 14 -0.18 8.78 3.72
N GLY A 15 -1.50 8.87 3.87
CA GLY A 15 -2.16 9.43 5.05
C GLY A 15 -2.03 8.53 6.28
N ASN A 16 -2.81 8.81 7.31
CA ASN A 16 -2.71 8.12 8.61
C ASN A 16 -2.75 6.59 8.51
N MET A 17 -3.65 6.05 7.70
CA MET A 17 -3.75 4.59 7.52
C MET A 17 -2.67 4.09 6.56
N GLY A 18 -2.50 4.75 5.43
CA GLY A 18 -1.62 4.27 4.35
C GLY A 18 -0.17 4.10 4.78
N HIS A 19 0.44 5.09 5.42
CA HIS A 19 1.84 4.98 5.85
C HIS A 19 2.05 3.93 6.94
N GLN A 20 1.06 3.74 7.81
CA GLN A 20 1.13 2.71 8.86
C GLN A 20 0.98 1.31 8.28
N ILE A 21 0.06 1.11 7.32
CA ILE A 21 -0.10 -0.15 6.60
C ILE A 21 1.19 -0.49 5.85
N ALA A 22 1.75 0.47 5.12
CA ALA A 22 3.00 0.28 4.38
C ALA A 22 4.17 -0.10 5.31
N THR A 23 4.27 0.55 6.47
CA THR A 23 5.30 0.23 7.46
C THR A 23 5.12 -1.18 8.01
N LEU A 24 3.89 -1.58 8.31
CA LEU A 24 3.58 -2.93 8.79
C LEU A 24 3.97 -3.99 7.75
N CYS A 25 3.62 -3.78 6.49
CA CYS A 25 4.01 -4.68 5.40
C CYS A 25 5.53 -4.83 5.29
N ALA A 26 6.26 -3.72 5.38
CA ALA A 26 7.73 -3.71 5.33
C ALA A 26 8.36 -4.46 6.51
N ILE A 27 7.82 -4.30 7.71
CA ILE A 27 8.27 -5.02 8.91
C ILE A 27 8.11 -6.54 8.73
N HIS A 28 7.03 -6.97 8.06
CA HIS A 28 6.76 -8.39 7.81
C HIS A 28 7.46 -8.94 6.56
N GLY A 29 8.38 -8.21 5.98
CA GLY A 29 9.29 -8.70 4.94
C GLY A 29 8.82 -8.49 3.51
N PHE A 30 7.68 -7.81 3.29
CA PHE A 30 7.21 -7.48 1.95
C PHE A 30 7.96 -6.28 1.38
N LYS A 31 8.37 -6.37 0.13
CA LYS A 31 8.82 -5.20 -0.62
C LYS A 31 7.64 -4.28 -0.84
N THR A 32 7.66 -3.12 -0.23
CA THR A 32 6.50 -2.24 -0.14
C THR A 32 6.80 -0.89 -0.77
N THR A 33 5.92 -0.46 -1.67
CA THR A 33 5.96 0.89 -2.24
C THR A 33 4.72 1.65 -1.79
N CYS A 34 4.92 2.77 -1.11
CA CYS A 34 3.85 3.69 -0.72
C CYS A 34 3.81 4.85 -1.71
N THR A 35 2.64 5.15 -2.25
CA THR A 35 2.46 6.24 -3.21
C THR A 35 1.39 7.23 -2.77
N ASP A 36 1.58 8.49 -3.10
CA ASP A 36 0.61 9.56 -2.91
C ASP A 36 0.88 10.67 -3.93
N ILE A 37 -0.17 11.34 -4.39
CA ILE A 37 -0.03 12.49 -5.28
C ILE A 37 0.62 13.69 -4.57
N SER A 38 0.59 13.72 -3.24
CA SER A 38 1.16 14.77 -2.41
C SER A 38 2.57 14.44 -1.96
N GLU A 39 3.55 15.16 -2.48
CA GLU A 39 4.95 15.07 -2.04
C GLU A 39 5.10 15.37 -0.54
N GLU A 40 4.29 16.29 -0.01
CA GLU A 40 4.29 16.62 1.42
C GLU A 40 3.87 15.40 2.26
N MET A 41 2.83 14.69 1.85
CA MET A 41 2.37 13.49 2.55
C MET A 41 3.42 12.38 2.49
N LEU A 42 4.10 12.22 1.35
CA LEU A 42 5.20 11.25 1.22
C LEU A 42 6.36 11.58 2.15
N LYS A 43 6.76 12.84 2.26
CA LYS A 43 7.80 13.27 3.19
C LYS A 43 7.43 13.01 4.64
N LYS A 44 6.18 13.28 5.03
CA LYS A 44 5.67 12.99 6.38
C LYS A 44 5.68 11.49 6.67
N ALA A 45 5.28 10.68 5.69
CA ALA A 45 5.27 9.23 5.80
C ALA A 45 6.70 8.67 5.98
N GLU A 46 7.65 9.15 5.19
CA GLU A 46 9.06 8.76 5.29
C GLU A 46 9.65 9.15 6.66
N ALA A 47 9.38 10.38 7.11
CA ALA A 47 9.82 10.84 8.44
C ALA A 47 9.21 9.99 9.58
N PHE A 48 7.96 9.56 9.42
CA PHE A 48 7.33 8.64 10.38
C PHE A 48 8.08 7.31 10.44
N VAL A 49 8.40 6.71 9.32
CA VAL A 49 9.13 5.42 9.26
C VAL A 49 10.51 5.55 9.91
N ASP A 50 11.24 6.63 9.58
CA ASP A 50 12.59 6.88 10.09
C ASP A 50 12.62 7.08 11.61
N LYS A 51 11.52 7.52 12.21
CA LYS A 51 11.37 7.66 13.67
C LYS A 51 10.77 6.39 14.31
N TYR A 52 9.79 5.79 13.65
CA TYR A 52 9.03 4.67 14.20
C TYR A 52 9.88 3.42 14.35
N LEU A 53 10.67 3.06 13.36
CA LEU A 53 11.47 1.82 13.39
C LEU A 53 12.51 1.84 14.51
N PRO A 54 13.35 2.90 14.69
CA PRO A 54 14.25 2.97 15.84
C PRO A 54 13.51 2.96 17.18
N GLY A 55 12.36 3.64 17.26
CA GLY A 55 11.54 3.66 18.47
C GLY A 55 11.03 2.25 18.87
N ARG A 56 10.73 1.40 17.90
CA ARG A 56 10.36 0.00 18.14
C ARG A 56 11.53 -0.83 18.65
N VAL A 57 12.74 -0.53 18.21
CA VAL A 57 13.96 -1.18 18.72
C VAL A 57 14.19 -0.79 20.19
N GLU A 58 14.08 0.49 20.53
CA GLU A 58 14.22 0.98 21.92
C GLU A 58 13.21 0.33 22.85
N LYS A 59 11.99 0.08 22.38
CA LYS A 59 10.93 -0.59 23.15
C LYS A 59 11.05 -2.11 23.19
N GLY A 60 12.09 -2.69 22.59
CA GLY A 60 12.30 -4.13 22.53
C GLY A 60 11.30 -4.89 21.67
N LYS A 61 10.61 -4.20 20.74
CA LYS A 61 9.61 -4.81 19.83
C LYS A 61 10.18 -5.29 18.52
N LEU A 62 11.32 -4.72 18.12
CA LEU A 62 12.10 -5.13 16.94
C LEU A 62 13.56 -5.21 17.33
N THR A 63 14.32 -6.10 16.67
CA THR A 63 15.77 -6.05 16.71
C THR A 63 16.27 -4.93 15.78
N ALA A 64 17.53 -4.48 15.98
CA ALA A 64 18.15 -3.51 15.11
C ALA A 64 18.21 -4.01 13.64
N GLU A 65 18.46 -5.31 13.44
CA GLU A 65 18.49 -5.94 12.12
C GLU A 65 17.11 -5.94 11.46
N GLN A 66 16.05 -6.24 12.21
CA GLN A 66 14.68 -6.21 11.72
C GLN A 66 14.26 -4.80 11.29
N ALA A 67 14.61 -3.79 12.08
CA ALA A 67 14.33 -2.39 11.75
C ALA A 67 15.08 -1.94 10.49
N GLU A 68 16.36 -2.29 10.36
CA GLU A 68 17.16 -2.00 9.17
C GLU A 68 16.58 -2.66 7.93
N GLN A 69 16.20 -3.93 8.02
CA GLN A 69 15.60 -4.65 6.90
C GLN A 69 14.24 -4.07 6.51
N ALA A 70 13.42 -3.70 7.48
CA ALA A 70 12.13 -3.05 7.23
C ALA A 70 12.33 -1.72 6.48
N ARG A 71 13.32 -0.93 6.88
CA ARG A 71 13.63 0.35 6.21
C ARG A 71 14.04 0.15 4.75
N LYS A 72 14.79 -0.90 4.46
CA LYS A 72 15.18 -1.28 3.09
C LYS A 72 14.00 -1.79 2.27
N ASN A 73 12.99 -2.35 2.92
CA ASN A 73 11.81 -2.93 2.26
C ASN A 73 10.77 -1.89 1.84
N ILE A 74 10.86 -0.64 2.33
CA ILE A 74 9.86 0.38 2.02
C ILE A 74 10.47 1.51 1.20
N ARG A 75 9.76 1.92 0.14
CA ARG A 75 10.09 3.11 -0.65
C ARG A 75 8.84 3.94 -0.91
N PHE A 76 9.06 5.19 -1.29
CA PHE A 76 8.01 6.17 -1.54
C PHE A 76 8.16 6.77 -2.93
N THR A 77 7.05 6.96 -3.62
CA THR A 77 7.01 7.58 -4.96
C THR A 77 5.70 8.30 -5.18
N SER A 78 5.71 9.40 -5.93
CA SER A 78 4.49 10.09 -6.35
C SER A 78 3.86 9.47 -7.62
N SER A 79 4.54 8.54 -8.27
CA SER A 79 4.05 7.86 -9.48
C SER A 79 3.27 6.60 -9.13
N LEU A 80 1.97 6.59 -9.40
CA LEU A 80 1.11 5.41 -9.23
C LEU A 80 1.58 4.26 -10.12
N GLU A 81 1.96 4.54 -11.36
CA GLU A 81 2.49 3.54 -12.29
C GLU A 81 3.75 2.87 -11.74
N ASP A 82 4.72 3.67 -11.28
CA ASP A 82 5.96 3.15 -10.70
C ASP A 82 5.70 2.30 -9.45
N ALA A 83 4.73 2.70 -8.64
CA ALA A 83 4.38 1.96 -7.42
C ALA A 83 3.68 0.63 -7.72
N ALA A 84 2.86 0.56 -8.75
CA ALA A 84 1.97 -0.57 -9.02
C ALA A 84 2.54 -1.60 -10.01
N LYS A 85 3.48 -1.23 -10.86
CA LYS A 85 3.94 -2.05 -12.00
C LYS A 85 4.48 -3.45 -11.64
N GLU A 86 4.95 -3.63 -10.41
CA GLU A 86 5.46 -4.92 -9.93
C GLU A 86 4.66 -5.49 -8.76
N ALA A 87 3.55 -4.85 -8.40
CA ALA A 87 2.77 -5.25 -7.24
C ALA A 87 2.04 -6.57 -7.46
N ASP A 88 2.13 -7.46 -6.48
CA ASP A 88 1.31 -8.67 -6.39
C ASP A 88 0.00 -8.38 -5.69
N TYR A 89 0.02 -7.41 -4.78
CA TYR A 89 -1.12 -6.99 -3.97
C TYR A 89 -1.10 -5.47 -3.80
N VAL A 90 -2.24 -4.84 -4.04
CA VAL A 90 -2.41 -3.39 -3.87
C VAL A 90 -3.40 -3.12 -2.74
N ILE A 91 -3.05 -2.23 -1.83
CA ILE A 91 -3.93 -1.77 -0.74
C ILE A 91 -4.19 -0.28 -0.95
N GLU A 92 -5.41 0.07 -1.31
CA GLU A 92 -5.82 1.45 -1.50
C GLU A 92 -6.35 2.01 -0.18
N ALA A 93 -5.72 3.06 0.32
CA ALA A 93 -6.05 3.79 1.54
C ALA A 93 -6.14 5.31 1.29
N ALA A 94 -6.64 5.68 0.11
CA ALA A 94 -6.82 7.07 -0.30
C ALA A 94 -8.11 7.66 0.31
N ILE A 95 -8.41 8.90 -0.05
CA ILE A 95 -9.58 9.63 0.45
C ILE A 95 -10.90 8.88 0.17
N GLU A 96 -11.86 8.95 1.12
CA GLU A 96 -13.17 8.28 1.06
C GLU A 96 -14.16 9.00 0.11
N VAL A 97 -13.79 9.11 -1.17
CA VAL A 97 -14.64 9.65 -2.24
C VAL A 97 -14.74 8.61 -3.35
N LEU A 98 -15.96 8.14 -3.61
CA LEU A 98 -16.20 7.04 -4.55
C LEU A 98 -15.59 7.27 -5.95
N ASP A 99 -15.83 8.45 -6.52
CA ASP A 99 -15.34 8.76 -7.87
C ASP A 99 -13.79 8.75 -7.95
N ILE A 100 -13.14 9.23 -6.89
CA ILE A 100 -11.66 9.19 -6.79
C ILE A 100 -11.18 7.75 -6.69
N LYS A 101 -11.83 6.92 -5.86
CA LYS A 101 -11.49 5.50 -5.72
C LYS A 101 -11.68 4.75 -7.04
N ARG A 102 -12.79 4.97 -7.73
CA ARG A 102 -13.05 4.36 -9.03
C ARG A 102 -11.98 4.72 -10.06
N LYS A 103 -11.56 5.99 -10.10
CA LYS A 103 -10.46 6.44 -10.97
C LYS A 103 -9.14 5.76 -10.61
N VAL A 104 -8.80 5.71 -9.33
CA VAL A 104 -7.58 5.04 -8.85
C VAL A 104 -7.58 3.58 -9.25
N PHE A 105 -8.68 2.86 -9.07
CA PHE A 105 -8.78 1.44 -9.43
C PHE A 105 -8.71 1.22 -10.94
N ALA A 106 -9.29 2.11 -11.75
CA ALA A 106 -9.15 2.05 -13.21
C ALA A 106 -7.69 2.24 -13.65
N ASP A 107 -6.96 3.15 -13.01
CA ASP A 107 -5.55 3.36 -13.27
C ASP A 107 -4.69 2.17 -12.78
N LEU A 108 -4.98 1.65 -11.60
CA LEU A 108 -4.32 0.45 -11.06
C LEU A 108 -4.52 -0.76 -11.97
N ASP A 109 -5.71 -0.90 -12.56
CA ASP A 109 -6.00 -1.98 -13.50
C ASP A 109 -5.11 -1.94 -14.74
N LYS A 110 -4.69 -0.75 -15.16
CA LYS A 110 -3.75 -0.56 -16.27
C LYS A 110 -2.30 -0.83 -15.88
N PHE A 111 -1.90 -0.41 -14.68
CA PHE A 111 -0.50 -0.39 -14.26
C PHE A 111 -0.05 -1.66 -13.54
N ALA A 112 -0.93 -2.26 -12.74
CA ALA A 112 -0.60 -3.47 -11.98
C ALA A 112 -0.58 -4.71 -12.88
N PRO A 113 0.27 -5.69 -12.56
CA PRO A 113 0.27 -6.96 -13.30
C PRO A 113 -1.10 -7.64 -13.30
N PRO A 114 -1.43 -8.44 -14.33
CA PRO A 114 -2.75 -9.10 -14.42
C PRO A 114 -3.12 -10.00 -13.24
N HIS A 115 -2.12 -10.55 -12.56
CA HIS A 115 -2.33 -11.40 -11.38
C HIS A 115 -2.63 -10.63 -10.11
N ALA A 116 -2.35 -9.32 -10.07
CA ALA A 116 -2.43 -8.51 -8.85
C ALA A 116 -3.86 -8.43 -8.28
N ILE A 117 -3.95 -8.58 -6.98
CA ILE A 117 -5.18 -8.34 -6.21
C ILE A 117 -5.24 -6.85 -5.85
N LEU A 118 -6.41 -6.25 -6.02
CA LEU A 118 -6.65 -4.84 -5.73
C LEU A 118 -7.62 -4.72 -4.56
N ALA A 119 -7.13 -4.30 -3.41
CA ALA A 119 -7.93 -4.17 -2.20
C ALA A 119 -8.15 -2.70 -1.83
N THR A 120 -9.35 -2.38 -1.32
CA THR A 120 -9.62 -1.09 -0.68
C THR A 120 -9.69 -1.25 0.84
N ASN A 121 -9.06 -0.31 1.56
CA ASN A 121 -9.15 -0.24 3.03
C ASN A 121 -10.43 0.47 3.50
N SER A 122 -11.31 0.87 2.60
CA SER A 122 -12.55 1.59 2.95
C SER A 122 -13.42 0.78 3.89
N SER A 123 -13.95 1.44 4.92
CA SER A 123 -14.96 0.89 5.83
C SER A 123 -16.39 1.11 5.34
N ALA A 124 -16.60 2.11 4.48
CA ALA A 124 -17.94 2.54 4.04
C ALA A 124 -18.23 2.22 2.58
N ILE A 125 -17.22 2.26 1.71
CA ILE A 125 -17.36 1.99 0.28
C ILE A 125 -17.03 0.53 0.02
N VAL A 126 -18.04 -0.25 -0.32
CA VAL A 126 -17.88 -1.68 -0.60
C VAL A 126 -17.21 -1.91 -1.96
N SER A 127 -16.43 -2.98 -2.05
CA SER A 127 -15.67 -3.31 -3.26
C SER A 127 -16.55 -3.47 -4.51
N SER A 128 -17.79 -3.94 -4.37
CA SER A 128 -18.73 -4.07 -5.48
C SER A 128 -19.07 -2.73 -6.18
N ARG A 129 -18.88 -1.61 -5.52
CA ARG A 129 -19.07 -0.27 -6.11
C ARG A 129 -17.83 0.24 -6.86
N ILE A 130 -16.73 -0.48 -6.80
CA ILE A 130 -15.44 -0.13 -7.39
C ILE A 130 -15.02 -1.14 -8.45
N ALA A 131 -15.37 -2.39 -8.26
CA ALA A 131 -14.89 -3.53 -9.06
C ALA A 131 -15.17 -3.38 -10.56
N ASP A 132 -16.31 -2.81 -10.93
CA ASP A 132 -16.69 -2.59 -12.33
C ASP A 132 -15.90 -1.46 -13.02
N ALA A 133 -15.09 -0.70 -12.27
CA ALA A 133 -14.11 0.24 -12.84
C ALA A 133 -12.87 -0.49 -13.38
N THR A 134 -12.73 -1.78 -13.12
CA THR A 134 -11.61 -2.62 -13.54
C THR A 134 -12.06 -3.73 -14.50
N GLN A 135 -11.10 -4.31 -15.23
CA GLN A 135 -11.32 -5.50 -16.06
C GLN A 135 -11.11 -6.80 -15.27
N ARG A 136 -10.91 -6.71 -13.95
CA ARG A 136 -10.68 -7.84 -13.03
C ARG A 136 -11.56 -7.73 -11.77
N PRO A 137 -12.89 -7.65 -11.92
CA PRO A 137 -13.77 -7.45 -10.77
C PRO A 137 -13.65 -8.56 -9.71
N GLU A 138 -13.30 -9.78 -10.12
CA GLU A 138 -13.08 -10.92 -9.24
C GLU A 138 -11.81 -10.80 -8.37
N LYS A 139 -10.94 -9.84 -8.66
CA LYS A 139 -9.71 -9.54 -7.90
C LYS A 139 -9.80 -8.25 -7.09
N VAL A 140 -10.98 -7.66 -7.01
CA VAL A 140 -11.24 -6.44 -6.22
C VAL A 140 -11.96 -6.83 -4.94
N LEU A 141 -11.41 -6.44 -3.79
CA LEU A 141 -11.97 -6.78 -2.49
C LEU A 141 -11.80 -5.67 -1.46
N ASN A 142 -12.45 -5.82 -0.30
CA ASN A 142 -12.19 -4.99 0.88
C ASN A 142 -11.18 -5.69 1.81
N LEU A 143 -10.22 -4.93 2.28
CA LEU A 143 -9.29 -5.34 3.34
C LEU A 143 -9.14 -4.19 4.32
N HIS A 144 -9.95 -4.23 5.39
CA HIS A 144 -10.01 -3.17 6.39
C HIS A 144 -9.09 -3.48 7.58
N PHE A 145 -8.18 -2.55 7.86
CA PHE A 145 -7.24 -2.61 9.00
C PHE A 145 -7.83 -1.96 10.24
#